data_f9cd3725079f6de4d9fd7dd14b3eaa0e
#
_entry.id   f9cd3725079f6de4d9fd7dd14b3eaa0e
#
_cell.length_a   1.000
_cell.length_b   1.000
_cell.length_c   1.000
_cell.angle_alpha   90.00
_cell.angle_beta   90.00
_cell.angle_gamma   90.00
#
_symmetry.space_group_name_H-M   'P 1'
#
loop_
_entity.id
_entity.type
_entity.pdbx_description
1 polymer ?
#
loop_
_entity_poly.entity_id
_entity_poly.type
_entity_poly.pdbx_seq_one_letter_code
_entity_poly.pdbx_strand_id
1 'polypeptide(L)'
;MHHATEERTMPLPTSQRTARLAAAVALAAGLAACGGGNSSSPPDPLQPYRTQAVQWTECDTSILGPRSPKLETLWALAGERLRCAMVRAPLDWSNPARGDVTLAVMRLAAGTPSKRRGALLFNPGGPGEDGLGYALTLLNAFALGNPDSPLGAQQLRLLAEYDMVGFSPRGMGASTQLHCATNELKRFVDYSPAGWDAPDNLANTHYNGRKTAEACQKNPLTPYINTDATARDMDLLRGLLGDDKLNYVGYSYGTWLGAWYASLFPEKVGRMVLDSALDFDTTIEKSLLHSQPPARQRLFDEVMAPYAVRHPDVFRLGATEAEVRAIMPRLHPRVQAVLAEFLSGLGYRRVDAMAYLGHIAAAQGLDTVLQSVPDAADDSAVRHALAQQVFHPTNPSQDTQVRAVAWRLYEKYRSNWLVPQPQNIEANGAGGIAIRCNDTPAITDLAQWTTTVRGLAQQAPMYFGGLMVLNACAFWGGPSVSKPSPAAMRQLPVLFVQTQYDAATNTDGANAFFAQLPGARRVYVTRDFQHGVYPYDDSCVDPLVTAYLLGETPAQRETVCPGKPLEGEGEATAQKAQPADGTPPTYTDPEKARALIDEFKRSLVPPSLRP
;
A
#
# COMPACT_ATOMS: atom_id res chain seq x y z
N MET A 1 -11.07 -52.04 -42.44
CA MET A 1 -11.32 -51.55 -43.80
C MET A 1 -10.59 -50.22 -43.87
N HIS A 2 -9.32 -50.18 -44.24
CA HIS A 2 -8.78 -49.99 -45.60
C HIS A 2 -9.29 -48.67 -46.20
N HIS A 3 -8.54 -47.67 -46.54
CA HIS A 3 -7.25 -47.47 -47.28
C HIS A 3 -6.71 -46.11 -46.88
N ALA A 4 -5.50 -45.75 -46.58
CA ALA A 4 -4.18 -45.85 -47.24
C ALA A 4 -4.14 -45.33 -48.69
N THR A 5 -3.27 -44.41 -48.89
CA THR A 5 -2.42 -44.03 -50.05
C THR A 5 -2.39 -42.52 -50.25
N GLU A 6 -1.36 -41.82 -50.63
CA GLU A 6 0.05 -42.09 -50.90
C GLU A 6 0.68 -40.73 -51.28
N GLU A 7 1.92 -40.62 -51.02
CA GLU A 7 2.88 -39.58 -51.39
C GLU A 7 2.84 -39.18 -52.88
N ARG A 8 3.23 -37.95 -53.20
CA ARG A 8 4.13 -37.69 -54.31
C ARG A 8 5.03 -36.47 -54.08
N THR A 9 6.30 -36.78 -54.11
CA THR A 9 7.46 -35.92 -54.13
C THR A 9 7.84 -35.49 -55.56
N MET A 10 8.57 -34.32 -55.60
CA MET A 10 9.62 -33.91 -56.58
C MET A 10 9.20 -33.26 -57.92
N PRO A 11 10.15 -32.50 -58.58
CA PRO A 11 11.47 -32.02 -58.17
C PRO A 11 11.78 -30.56 -58.60
N LEU A 12 12.92 -30.07 -58.08
CA LEU A 12 13.68 -28.89 -58.53
C LEU A 12 14.24 -29.05 -59.96
N PRO A 13 14.64 -27.96 -60.63
CA PRO A 13 15.86 -28.02 -61.42
C PRO A 13 16.91 -26.99 -61.01
N THR A 14 18.11 -27.51 -60.98
CA THR A 14 19.41 -26.92 -60.83
C THR A 14 19.91 -26.18 -62.09
N SER A 15 20.98 -25.40 -61.85
CA SER A 15 22.05 -24.84 -62.74
C SER A 15 21.83 -23.42 -63.26
N GLN A 16 22.77 -22.54 -63.26
CA GLN A 16 24.20 -22.69 -63.59
C GLN A 16 25.05 -21.61 -62.93
N ARG A 17 26.23 -22.05 -62.54
CA ARG A 17 27.43 -21.22 -62.30
C ARG A 17 27.93 -20.61 -63.60
N THR A 18 28.43 -19.37 -63.58
CA THR A 18 29.70 -19.03 -64.23
C THR A 18 30.36 -17.83 -63.58
N ALA A 19 31.62 -17.98 -63.32
CA ALA A 19 32.62 -17.06 -62.81
C ALA A 19 33.17 -16.17 -63.90
N ARG A 20 33.79 -15.04 -63.51
CA ARG A 20 35.04 -14.37 -64.03
C ARG A 20 35.18 -13.04 -63.29
N LEU A 21 36.07 -12.85 -62.42
CA LEU A 21 37.48 -12.50 -62.33
C LEU A 21 37.90 -11.28 -63.20
N ALA A 22 38.45 -10.33 -62.40
CA ALA A 22 39.52 -9.37 -62.71
C ALA A 22 39.21 -8.06 -63.44
N ALA A 23 39.43 -6.97 -62.67
CA ALA A 23 40.46 -5.99 -63.06
C ALA A 23 40.70 -5.02 -61.89
N ALA A 24 41.87 -5.13 -61.26
CA ALA A 24 42.45 -4.10 -60.42
C ALA A 24 43.17 -3.09 -61.35
N VAL A 25 42.87 -1.80 -61.18
CA VAL A 25 43.80 -0.72 -61.51
C VAL A 25 43.68 0.37 -60.47
N ALA A 26 44.75 0.62 -59.78
CA ALA A 26 45.00 1.69 -58.85
C ALA A 26 44.95 3.08 -59.53
N LEU A 27 44.40 4.04 -58.86
CA LEU A 27 44.86 5.42 -58.88
C LEU A 27 44.79 6.02 -57.46
N ALA A 28 45.96 6.10 -56.85
CA ALA A 28 46.21 6.95 -55.72
C ALA A 28 46.40 8.37 -56.20
N ALA A 29 45.67 9.32 -55.61
CA ALA A 29 46.10 10.68 -55.23
C ALA A 29 44.88 11.57 -55.01
N GLY A 30 44.75 12.06 -53.79
CA GLY A 30 43.73 13.05 -53.38
C GLY A 30 43.71 13.20 -51.86
N LEU A 31 44.84 13.54 -51.33
CA LEU A 31 45.11 14.42 -50.18
C LEU A 31 43.93 14.87 -49.33
N ALA A 32 44.01 14.46 -48.07
CA ALA A 32 43.85 15.27 -46.87
C ALA A 32 42.83 16.41 -46.92
N ALA A 33 41.63 16.10 -46.47
CA ALA A 33 40.83 17.02 -45.70
C ALA A 33 40.65 16.42 -44.33
N CYS A 34 41.49 16.82 -43.39
CA CYS A 34 41.24 16.68 -41.94
C CYS A 34 39.99 17.48 -41.63
N GLY A 35 38.86 16.83 -41.72
CA GLY A 35 37.63 17.20 -41.05
C GLY A 35 37.45 16.26 -39.89
N GLY A 36 38.06 16.58 -38.75
CA GLY A 36 37.70 15.96 -37.46
C GLY A 36 36.24 16.29 -37.16
N GLY A 37 35.35 15.56 -37.77
CA GLY A 37 33.97 15.50 -37.33
C GLY A 37 33.96 14.77 -36.00
N ASN A 38 34.05 15.50 -34.89
CA ASN A 38 33.52 15.03 -33.64
C ASN A 38 32.06 14.69 -33.92
N SER A 39 31.77 13.44 -34.18
CA SER A 39 30.41 12.90 -34.01
C SER A 39 30.10 12.92 -32.52
N SER A 40 29.86 14.13 -31.99
CA SER A 40 29.26 14.26 -30.69
C SER A 40 27.90 13.56 -30.82
N SER A 41 27.77 12.39 -30.20
CA SER A 41 26.47 11.79 -30.00
C SER A 41 25.52 12.88 -29.49
N PRO A 42 24.26 12.92 -29.93
CA PRO A 42 23.31 13.90 -29.43
C PRO A 42 23.35 13.87 -27.90
N PRO A 43 23.32 15.01 -27.22
CA PRO A 43 23.37 15.06 -25.76
C PRO A 43 22.24 14.19 -25.18
N ASP A 44 22.56 13.38 -24.18
CA ASP A 44 21.55 12.58 -23.46
C ASP A 44 20.47 13.53 -22.90
N PRO A 45 19.22 13.45 -23.35
CA PRO A 45 18.16 14.36 -22.91
C PRO A 45 17.82 14.21 -21.43
N LEU A 46 18.23 13.12 -20.77
CA LEU A 46 18.07 12.89 -19.33
C LEU A 46 19.24 13.44 -18.49
N GLN A 47 20.34 13.85 -19.13
CA GLN A 47 21.51 14.35 -18.41
C GLN A 47 21.20 15.52 -17.48
N PRO A 48 20.38 16.54 -17.86
CA PRO A 48 20.05 17.66 -16.96
C PRO A 48 19.36 17.24 -15.66
N TYR A 49 18.61 16.13 -15.68
CA TYR A 49 17.96 15.58 -14.49
C TYR A 49 18.96 14.78 -13.64
N ARG A 50 19.82 14.01 -14.27
CA ARG A 50 20.80 13.14 -13.58
C ARG A 50 21.96 13.91 -12.94
N THR A 51 22.26 15.11 -13.43
CA THR A 51 23.38 15.94 -12.96
C THR A 51 22.93 17.20 -12.22
N GLN A 52 21.63 17.37 -11.97
CA GLN A 52 21.15 18.51 -11.19
C GLN A 52 21.70 18.48 -9.76
N ALA A 53 22.08 19.64 -9.24
CA ALA A 53 22.44 19.77 -7.84
C ALA A 53 21.19 19.75 -6.96
N VAL A 54 21.10 18.81 -6.02
CA VAL A 54 20.00 18.77 -5.05
C VAL A 54 20.21 19.85 -4.01
N GLN A 55 19.30 20.84 -3.97
CA GLN A 55 19.33 21.94 -3.00
C GLN A 55 18.63 21.50 -1.71
N TRP A 56 19.42 21.09 -0.74
CA TRP A 56 18.91 20.69 0.57
C TRP A 56 18.67 21.93 1.44
N THR A 57 17.44 22.10 1.91
CA THR A 57 16.99 23.18 2.80
C THR A 57 16.44 22.62 4.10
N GLU A 58 16.14 23.49 5.04
CA GLU A 58 15.30 23.08 6.17
C GLU A 58 13.92 22.64 5.67
N CYS A 59 13.38 21.61 6.30
CA CYS A 59 12.01 21.21 6.02
C CYS A 59 11.05 22.20 6.69
N ASP A 60 10.13 22.76 5.95
CA ASP A 60 9.15 23.72 6.46
C ASP A 60 7.70 23.19 6.39
N THR A 61 6.78 23.98 6.89
CA THR A 61 5.36 23.62 6.93
C THR A 61 4.70 23.60 5.54
N SER A 62 5.31 24.21 4.52
CA SER A 62 4.80 24.16 3.15
C SER A 62 4.94 22.77 2.53
N ILE A 63 5.96 22.04 2.98
CA ILE A 63 6.26 20.67 2.51
C ILE A 63 5.57 19.62 3.41
N LEU A 64 5.53 19.83 4.72
CA LEU A 64 5.10 18.82 5.69
C LEU A 64 3.71 19.06 6.29
N GLY A 65 3.10 20.18 5.98
CA GLY A 65 1.87 20.62 6.63
C GLY A 65 2.06 21.10 8.09
N PRO A 66 0.97 21.37 8.82
CA PRO A 66 1.04 21.90 10.18
C PRO A 66 1.78 20.95 11.12
N ARG A 67 2.72 21.46 11.92
CA ARG A 67 3.44 20.66 12.91
C ARG A 67 2.53 20.28 14.08
N SER A 68 2.42 18.98 14.34
CA SER A 68 1.90 18.50 15.62
C SER A 68 3.00 18.58 16.70
N PRO A 69 2.66 18.66 18.00
CA PRO A 69 3.65 18.64 19.08
C PRO A 69 4.61 17.45 19.01
N LYS A 70 4.14 16.33 18.48
CA LYS A 70 4.92 15.12 18.29
C LYS A 70 5.91 15.27 17.13
N LEU A 71 5.51 15.88 16.04
CA LEU A 71 6.39 16.18 14.91
C LEU A 71 7.50 17.14 15.33
N GLU A 72 7.21 18.11 16.20
CA GLU A 72 8.21 19.00 16.77
C GLU A 72 9.27 18.27 17.60
N THR A 73 8.86 17.28 18.40
CA THR A 73 9.81 16.46 19.16
C THR A 73 10.74 15.66 18.25
N LEU A 74 10.19 15.06 17.19
CA LEU A 74 11.00 14.34 16.19
C LEU A 74 11.94 15.25 15.41
N TRP A 75 11.48 16.46 15.12
CA TRP A 75 12.29 17.47 14.48
C TRP A 75 13.49 17.90 15.33
N ALA A 76 13.25 18.12 16.62
CA ALA A 76 14.31 18.42 17.56
C ALA A 76 15.34 17.29 17.69
N LEU A 77 14.87 16.02 17.68
CA LEU A 77 15.74 14.83 17.68
C LEU A 77 16.57 14.70 16.40
N ALA A 78 15.97 15.00 15.26
CA ALA A 78 16.62 14.92 13.96
C ALA A 78 17.69 16.02 13.78
N GLY A 79 17.40 17.23 14.32
CA GLY A 79 18.29 18.39 14.25
C GLY A 79 18.68 18.75 12.82
N GLU A 80 19.92 19.20 12.63
CA GLU A 80 20.44 19.59 11.32
C GLU A 80 20.58 18.45 10.31
N ARG A 81 20.45 17.20 10.75
CA ARG A 81 20.49 16.04 9.85
C ARG A 81 19.24 15.93 8.98
N LEU A 82 18.12 16.55 9.39
CA LEU A 82 16.88 16.55 8.63
C LEU A 82 16.89 17.69 7.62
N ARG A 83 16.77 17.34 6.35
CA ARG A 83 16.70 18.28 5.22
C ARG A 83 15.65 17.84 4.22
N CYS A 84 15.07 18.82 3.54
CA CYS A 84 14.14 18.63 2.45
C CYS A 84 14.67 19.22 1.15
N ALA A 85 14.21 18.67 0.04
CA ALA A 85 14.57 19.18 -1.29
C ALA A 85 13.41 18.96 -2.27
N MET A 86 13.38 19.80 -3.30
CA MET A 86 12.54 19.63 -4.46
C MET A 86 13.42 19.20 -5.65
N VAL A 87 13.18 18.03 -6.19
CA VAL A 87 13.95 17.43 -7.28
C VAL A 87 13.13 17.45 -8.56
N ARG A 88 13.69 17.92 -9.67
CA ARG A 88 13.02 17.83 -10.96
C ARG A 88 13.19 16.45 -11.56
N ALA A 89 12.11 15.92 -12.13
CA ALA A 89 12.10 14.71 -12.94
C ALA A 89 11.34 14.97 -14.24
N PRO A 90 11.64 14.27 -15.35
CA PRO A 90 10.88 14.47 -16.58
C PRO A 90 9.42 14.05 -16.37
N LEU A 91 8.50 14.82 -16.95
CA LEU A 91 7.09 14.43 -17.00
C LEU A 91 6.95 13.06 -17.67
N ASP A 92 7.59 12.90 -18.83
CA ASP A 92 7.61 11.70 -19.64
C ASP A 92 9.06 11.18 -19.77
N TRP A 93 9.34 10.04 -19.13
CA TRP A 93 10.68 9.43 -19.17
C TRP A 93 11.12 8.98 -20.57
N SER A 94 10.16 8.74 -21.47
CA SER A 94 10.43 8.39 -22.87
C SER A 94 10.64 9.62 -23.76
N ASN A 95 10.13 10.78 -23.34
CA ASN A 95 10.25 12.05 -24.07
C ASN A 95 10.40 13.23 -23.09
N PRO A 96 11.61 13.45 -22.55
CA PRO A 96 11.88 14.51 -21.56
C PRO A 96 11.53 15.93 -22.02
N ALA A 97 11.40 16.16 -23.32
CA ALA A 97 11.01 17.46 -23.87
C ALA A 97 9.55 17.86 -23.57
N ARG A 98 8.73 16.94 -23.02
CA ARG A 98 7.33 17.21 -22.67
C ARG A 98 7.15 18.07 -21.41
N GLY A 99 8.22 18.30 -20.67
CA GLY A 99 8.18 19.11 -19.44
C GLY A 99 8.59 18.32 -18.20
N ASP A 100 8.42 18.93 -17.06
CA ASP A 100 8.92 18.46 -15.78
C ASP A 100 7.79 18.20 -14.78
N VAL A 101 8.06 17.31 -13.84
CA VAL A 101 7.40 17.21 -12.55
C VAL A 101 8.42 17.49 -11.45
N THR A 102 7.92 17.90 -10.28
CA THR A 102 8.75 18.13 -9.11
C THR A 102 8.45 17.06 -8.07
N LEU A 103 9.50 16.47 -7.51
CA LEU A 103 9.43 15.46 -6.45
C LEU A 103 9.91 16.07 -5.13
N ALA A 104 9.08 16.02 -4.10
CA ALA A 104 9.47 16.39 -2.75
C ALA A 104 10.20 15.22 -2.08
N VAL A 105 11.35 15.51 -1.49
CA VAL A 105 12.21 14.51 -0.85
C VAL A 105 12.60 15.01 0.54
N MET A 106 12.53 14.14 1.53
CA MET A 106 13.03 14.36 2.88
C MET A 106 14.16 13.37 3.15
N ARG A 107 15.24 13.87 3.73
CA ARG A 107 16.38 13.05 4.14
C ARG A 107 16.75 13.35 5.59
N LEU A 108 16.81 12.31 6.40
CA LEU A 108 17.54 12.30 7.65
C LEU A 108 18.92 11.70 7.38
N ALA A 109 19.96 12.52 7.36
CA ALA A 109 21.31 12.07 7.07
C ALA A 109 21.83 11.07 8.11
N ALA A 110 22.64 10.12 7.68
CA ALA A 110 23.29 9.13 8.53
C ALA A 110 24.02 9.79 9.71
N GLY A 111 23.85 9.25 10.91
CA GLY A 111 24.47 9.79 12.12
C GLY A 111 26.00 9.69 12.13
N THR A 112 26.56 8.74 11.37
CA THR A 112 28.00 8.51 11.20
C THR A 112 28.36 8.51 9.72
N PRO A 113 28.58 9.69 9.10
CA PRO A 113 28.79 9.81 7.66
C PRO A 113 29.91 8.94 7.10
N SER A 114 30.98 8.71 7.88
CA SER A 114 32.12 7.84 7.48
C SER A 114 31.75 6.35 7.37
N LYS A 115 30.60 5.96 7.92
CA LYS A 115 30.05 4.58 7.85
C LYS A 115 28.79 4.48 6.99
N ARG A 116 28.48 5.53 6.24
CA ARG A 116 27.29 5.58 5.41
C ARG A 116 27.26 4.41 4.41
N ARG A 117 26.15 3.67 4.41
CA ARG A 117 25.88 2.53 3.50
C ARG A 117 25.08 2.93 2.26
N GLY A 118 24.57 4.14 2.24
CA GLY A 118 23.66 4.63 1.21
C GLY A 118 22.37 5.18 1.80
N ALA A 119 21.44 5.53 0.92
CA ALA A 119 20.08 5.88 1.30
C ALA A 119 19.23 4.61 1.48
N LEU A 120 18.35 4.63 2.46
CA LEU A 120 17.26 3.68 2.65
C LEU A 120 15.96 4.42 2.34
N LEU A 121 15.37 4.13 1.18
CA LEU A 121 14.13 4.73 0.71
C LEU A 121 12.92 3.94 1.24
N PHE A 122 11.84 4.66 1.50
CA PHE A 122 10.59 4.08 2.00
C PHE A 122 9.41 4.45 1.12
N ASN A 123 8.48 3.50 0.96
CA ASN A 123 7.17 3.76 0.38
C ASN A 123 6.07 3.06 1.19
N PRO A 124 5.07 3.81 1.70
CA PRO A 124 4.00 3.26 2.53
C PRO A 124 3.00 2.39 1.77
N GLY A 125 2.82 2.66 0.49
CA GLY A 125 1.87 1.94 -0.34
C GLY A 125 0.67 2.76 -0.80
N GLY A 126 -0.51 2.25 -0.60
CA GLY A 126 -1.78 2.74 -1.08
C GLY A 126 -2.29 1.90 -2.27
N PRO A 127 -2.03 2.24 -3.56
CA PRO A 127 -1.27 3.37 -4.10
C PRO A 127 -1.92 4.72 -3.80
N GLY A 128 -1.09 5.75 -3.72
CA GLY A 128 -1.57 7.12 -3.50
C GLY A 128 -1.22 7.72 -2.14
N GLU A 129 -0.54 6.98 -1.28
CA GLU A 129 -0.07 7.48 0.01
C GLU A 129 1.23 8.27 -0.15
N ASP A 130 1.34 9.34 0.67
CA ASP A 130 2.54 10.17 0.72
C ASP A 130 3.62 9.52 1.60
N GLY A 131 4.77 9.25 1.00
CA GLY A 131 5.92 8.65 1.67
C GLY A 131 6.89 9.65 2.31
N LEU A 132 6.66 10.95 2.15
CA LEU A 132 7.63 11.98 2.55
C LEU A 132 8.01 11.89 4.03
N GLY A 133 7.03 11.79 4.92
CA GLY A 133 7.22 11.77 6.38
C GLY A 133 7.82 10.47 6.93
N TYR A 134 8.01 9.43 6.11
CA TYR A 134 8.44 8.11 6.60
C TYR A 134 9.87 8.11 7.17
N ALA A 135 10.74 8.98 6.70
CA ALA A 135 12.07 9.15 7.28
C ALA A 135 12.00 9.52 8.79
N LEU A 136 11.04 10.35 9.17
CA LEU A 136 10.83 10.73 10.59
C LEU A 136 10.14 9.63 11.39
N THR A 137 9.20 8.91 10.79
CA THR A 137 8.47 7.84 11.48
C THR A 137 9.41 6.73 11.90
N LEU A 138 10.35 6.36 11.02
CA LEU A 138 11.35 5.34 11.34
C LEU A 138 12.46 5.85 12.26
N LEU A 139 12.84 7.12 12.14
CA LEU A 139 13.70 7.76 13.15
C LEU A 139 13.12 7.51 14.54
N ASN A 140 11.85 7.81 14.69
CA ASN A 140 11.17 7.66 15.96
C ASN A 140 11.15 6.21 16.46
N ALA A 141 10.80 5.25 15.58
CA ALA A 141 10.79 3.85 15.95
C ALA A 141 12.17 3.32 16.38
N PHE A 142 13.24 3.78 15.71
CA PHE A 142 14.59 3.27 15.97
C PHE A 142 15.36 4.07 17.04
N ALA A 143 15.11 5.38 17.17
CA ALA A 143 15.76 6.20 18.20
C ALA A 143 15.38 5.79 19.64
N LEU A 144 14.29 5.04 19.80
CA LEU A 144 13.84 4.48 21.07
C LEU A 144 14.45 3.09 21.36
N GLY A 145 15.28 2.55 20.46
CA GLY A 145 16.00 1.32 20.67
C GLY A 145 16.87 1.41 21.93
N ASN A 146 16.75 0.42 22.81
CA ASN A 146 17.64 0.31 23.95
C ASN A 146 19.06 -0.04 23.46
N PRO A 147 20.08 0.82 23.62
CA PRO A 147 21.42 0.57 23.14
C PRO A 147 22.08 -0.65 23.79
N ASP A 148 21.64 -1.03 24.98
CA ASP A 148 22.16 -2.17 25.72
C ASP A 148 21.52 -3.50 25.26
N SER A 149 20.47 -3.46 24.46
CA SER A 149 19.91 -4.66 23.82
C SER A 149 20.50 -4.87 22.42
N PRO A 150 20.70 -6.14 21.99
CA PRO A 150 21.21 -6.42 20.65
C PRO A 150 20.36 -5.81 19.54
N LEU A 151 19.04 -5.88 19.66
CA LEU A 151 18.10 -5.30 18.68
C LEU A 151 18.18 -3.78 18.65
N GLY A 152 18.12 -3.12 19.83
CA GLY A 152 18.18 -1.67 19.90
C GLY A 152 19.53 -1.14 19.37
N ALA A 153 20.63 -1.82 19.66
CA ALA A 153 21.94 -1.48 19.09
C ALA A 153 21.94 -1.58 17.55
N GLN A 154 21.31 -2.62 16.97
CA GLN A 154 21.18 -2.77 15.52
C GLN A 154 20.26 -1.69 14.91
N GLN A 155 19.14 -1.36 15.54
CA GLN A 155 18.23 -0.30 15.10
C GLN A 155 18.94 1.07 15.12
N LEU A 156 19.70 1.39 16.18
CA LEU A 156 20.52 2.60 16.24
C LEU A 156 21.61 2.61 15.17
N ARG A 157 22.18 1.45 14.79
CA ARG A 157 23.11 1.36 13.67
C ARG A 157 22.45 1.69 12.33
N LEU A 158 21.18 1.33 12.10
CA LEU A 158 20.47 1.77 10.88
C LEU A 158 20.44 3.30 10.80
N LEU A 159 20.09 3.99 11.89
CA LEU A 159 20.08 5.47 11.96
C LEU A 159 21.48 6.10 11.84
N ALA A 160 22.51 5.37 12.25
CA ALA A 160 23.91 5.82 12.17
C ALA A 160 24.51 5.61 10.78
N GLU A 161 24.12 4.53 10.07
CA GLU A 161 24.79 4.06 8.86
C GLU A 161 23.97 4.30 7.57
N TYR A 162 22.68 4.67 7.64
CA TYR A 162 21.84 5.00 6.48
C TYR A 162 21.33 6.44 6.51
N ASP A 163 21.24 7.07 5.35
CA ASP A 163 20.33 8.19 5.17
C ASP A 163 18.91 7.62 5.09
N MET A 164 18.02 8.00 6.01
CA MET A 164 16.61 7.65 5.93
C MET A 164 15.93 8.60 4.97
N VAL A 165 15.33 8.10 3.90
CA VAL A 165 14.78 8.93 2.82
C VAL A 165 13.31 8.62 2.60
N GLY A 166 12.47 9.65 2.78
CA GLY A 166 11.09 9.66 2.35
C GLY A 166 10.92 10.54 1.13
N PHE A 167 9.96 10.23 0.29
CA PHE A 167 9.60 11.09 -0.84
C PHE A 167 8.10 11.03 -1.11
N SER A 168 7.54 12.13 -1.62
CA SER A 168 6.21 12.14 -2.20
C SER A 168 6.31 11.62 -3.64
N PRO A 169 5.66 10.51 -4.02
CA PRO A 169 5.62 10.10 -5.41
C PRO A 169 4.96 11.15 -6.30
N ARG A 170 5.26 11.14 -7.61
CA ARG A 170 4.56 12.00 -8.57
C ARG A 170 3.04 11.82 -8.48
N GLY A 171 2.30 12.88 -8.59
CA GLY A 171 0.83 12.88 -8.48
C GLY A 171 0.29 13.10 -7.06
N MET A 172 1.14 13.18 -6.02
CA MET A 172 0.67 13.20 -4.64
C MET A 172 1.58 13.98 -3.68
N GLY A 173 1.10 14.20 -2.46
CA GLY A 173 1.82 14.85 -1.38
C GLY A 173 2.32 16.25 -1.74
N ALA A 174 3.56 16.54 -1.40
CA ALA A 174 4.22 17.80 -1.72
C ALA A 174 4.88 17.81 -3.12
N SER A 175 4.84 16.71 -3.87
CA SER A 175 5.24 16.63 -5.27
C SER A 175 4.20 17.27 -6.19
N THR A 176 4.49 17.37 -7.51
CA THR A 176 3.47 17.75 -8.49
C THR A 176 2.24 16.87 -8.33
N GLN A 177 1.10 17.48 -7.99
CA GLN A 177 -0.13 16.78 -7.63
C GLN A 177 -1.03 16.54 -8.85
N LEU A 178 -1.74 15.41 -8.83
CA LEU A 178 -2.83 15.14 -9.75
C LEU A 178 -4.17 15.43 -9.07
N HIS A 179 -4.97 16.28 -9.68
CA HIS A 179 -6.32 16.56 -9.25
C HIS A 179 -7.33 16.13 -10.31
N CYS A 180 -8.35 15.40 -9.91
CA CYS A 180 -9.43 14.93 -10.77
C CYS A 180 -10.75 15.37 -10.15
N ALA A 181 -11.33 16.46 -10.63
CA ALA A 181 -12.60 16.99 -10.17
C ALA A 181 -13.47 17.43 -11.34
N THR A 182 -14.79 17.43 -11.15
CA THR A 182 -15.78 17.94 -12.10
C THR A 182 -16.96 18.54 -11.35
N ASN A 183 -17.70 19.44 -11.97
CA ASN A 183 -18.93 19.99 -11.43
C ASN A 183 -20.14 19.05 -11.55
N GLU A 184 -19.96 17.87 -12.12
CA GLU A 184 -21.01 16.86 -12.18
C GLU A 184 -21.31 16.31 -10.79
N LEU A 185 -22.57 16.17 -10.46
CA LEU A 185 -23.00 15.61 -9.19
C LEU A 185 -22.87 14.09 -9.19
N LYS A 186 -22.37 13.59 -8.08
CA LYS A 186 -22.32 12.15 -7.80
C LYS A 186 -23.77 11.64 -7.68
N ARG A 187 -24.08 10.57 -8.39
CA ARG A 187 -25.36 9.89 -8.27
C ARG A 187 -25.36 9.00 -7.03
N PHE A 188 -26.49 8.93 -6.39
CA PHE A 188 -26.68 8.02 -5.25
C PHE A 188 -26.44 6.57 -5.68
N VAL A 189 -25.73 5.83 -4.84
CA VAL A 189 -25.49 4.38 -5.00
C VAL A 189 -25.84 3.69 -3.69
N ASP A 190 -26.75 2.73 -3.78
CA ASP A 190 -27.05 1.84 -2.66
C ASP A 190 -26.00 0.73 -2.59
N TYR A 191 -25.17 0.78 -1.56
CA TYR A 191 -24.13 -0.22 -1.30
C TYR A 191 -24.63 -1.39 -0.45
N SER A 192 -25.92 -1.45 -0.14
CA SER A 192 -26.45 -2.53 0.68
C SER A 192 -26.53 -3.85 -0.09
N PRO A 193 -26.46 -5.01 0.59
CA PRO A 193 -26.66 -6.31 -0.04
C PRO A 193 -27.96 -6.45 -0.81
N ALA A 194 -28.99 -5.70 -0.42
CA ALA A 194 -30.31 -5.75 -1.05
C ALA A 194 -30.45 -4.89 -2.31
N GLY A 195 -29.59 -3.87 -2.49
CA GLY A 195 -29.78 -2.85 -3.55
C GLY A 195 -28.67 -2.74 -4.56
N TRP A 196 -27.49 -3.24 -4.26
CA TRP A 196 -26.28 -2.89 -5.02
C TRP A 196 -26.32 -3.31 -6.50
N ASP A 197 -26.87 -4.48 -6.84
CA ASP A 197 -26.90 -5.02 -8.20
C ASP A 197 -28.23 -4.75 -8.94
N ALA A 198 -29.09 -3.92 -8.34
CA ALA A 198 -30.26 -3.42 -9.05
C ALA A 198 -29.83 -2.65 -10.32
N PRO A 199 -30.52 -2.80 -11.47
CA PRO A 199 -30.11 -2.20 -12.74
C PRO A 199 -29.86 -0.70 -12.66
N ASP A 200 -30.74 0.06 -12.03
CA ASP A 200 -30.62 1.52 -11.87
C ASP A 200 -29.43 1.88 -10.97
N ASN A 201 -29.17 1.08 -9.93
CA ASN A 201 -28.04 1.29 -9.03
C ASN A 201 -26.71 1.01 -9.71
N LEU A 202 -26.63 -0.06 -10.51
CA LEU A 202 -25.45 -0.33 -11.35
C LEU A 202 -25.24 0.79 -12.38
N ALA A 203 -26.31 1.32 -12.99
CA ALA A 203 -26.20 2.45 -13.90
C ALA A 203 -25.62 3.70 -13.21
N ASN A 204 -26.00 3.97 -11.95
CA ASN A 204 -25.46 5.05 -11.15
C ASN A 204 -23.99 4.81 -10.76
N THR A 205 -23.64 3.58 -10.37
CA THR A 205 -22.25 3.17 -10.08
C THR A 205 -21.36 3.39 -11.30
N HIS A 206 -21.81 2.95 -12.48
CA HIS A 206 -21.06 3.12 -13.73
C HIS A 206 -21.00 4.58 -14.18
N TYR A 207 -22.07 5.36 -13.94
CA TYR A 207 -22.03 6.81 -14.18
C TYR A 207 -20.95 7.49 -13.34
N ASN A 208 -20.92 7.21 -12.03
CA ASN A 208 -19.93 7.80 -11.12
C ASN A 208 -18.51 7.40 -11.53
N GLY A 209 -18.27 6.12 -11.82
CA GLY A 209 -16.97 5.63 -12.29
C GLY A 209 -16.51 6.27 -13.60
N ARG A 210 -17.43 6.39 -14.58
CA ARG A 210 -17.14 7.05 -15.85
C ARG A 210 -16.79 8.52 -15.66
N LYS A 211 -17.58 9.25 -14.88
CA LYS A 211 -17.33 10.69 -14.63
C LYS A 211 -16.03 10.92 -13.86
N THR A 212 -15.65 10.01 -12.95
CA THR A 212 -14.34 10.03 -12.30
C THR A 212 -13.22 9.83 -13.31
N ALA A 213 -13.33 8.84 -14.19
CA ALA A 213 -12.34 8.59 -15.25
C ALA A 213 -12.22 9.80 -16.19
N GLU A 214 -13.34 10.35 -16.69
CA GLU A 214 -13.38 11.52 -17.56
C GLU A 214 -12.73 12.75 -16.89
N ALA A 215 -12.96 12.95 -15.59
CA ALA A 215 -12.38 14.06 -14.83
C ALA A 215 -10.85 13.92 -14.75
N CYS A 216 -10.34 12.71 -14.48
CA CYS A 216 -8.90 12.44 -14.46
C CYS A 216 -8.27 12.59 -15.85
N GLN A 217 -8.89 12.04 -16.88
CA GLN A 217 -8.36 12.07 -18.25
C GLN A 217 -8.25 13.49 -18.85
N LYS A 218 -9.00 14.46 -18.33
CA LYS A 218 -8.84 15.88 -18.70
C LYS A 218 -7.53 16.47 -18.18
N ASN A 219 -6.91 15.88 -17.18
CA ASN A 219 -5.66 16.37 -16.66
C ASN A 219 -4.48 15.76 -17.45
N PRO A 220 -3.62 16.59 -18.08
CA PRO A 220 -2.50 16.12 -18.92
C PRO A 220 -1.44 15.33 -18.14
N LEU A 221 -1.43 15.40 -16.80
CA LEU A 221 -0.53 14.60 -15.96
C LEU A 221 -0.95 13.13 -15.87
N THR A 222 -2.23 12.83 -16.05
CA THR A 222 -2.81 11.52 -15.75
C THR A 222 -2.07 10.34 -16.38
N PRO A 223 -1.66 10.34 -17.67
CA PRO A 223 -0.95 9.22 -18.26
C PRO A 223 0.42 8.95 -17.65
N TYR A 224 1.01 9.96 -16.98
CA TYR A 224 2.37 9.91 -16.42
C TYR A 224 2.38 9.61 -14.92
N ILE A 225 1.21 9.46 -14.29
CA ILE A 225 1.07 9.03 -12.90
C ILE A 225 0.86 7.51 -12.90
N ASN A 226 1.96 6.78 -12.86
CA ASN A 226 2.01 5.31 -12.93
C ASN A 226 3.25 4.77 -12.21
N THR A 227 3.30 3.48 -11.97
CA THR A 227 4.41 2.85 -11.23
C THR A 227 5.71 2.84 -12.03
N ASP A 228 5.69 2.74 -13.36
CA ASP A 228 6.91 2.79 -14.19
C ASP A 228 7.65 4.12 -14.02
N ALA A 229 6.91 5.22 -14.12
CA ALA A 229 7.48 6.55 -13.95
C ALA A 229 8.00 6.77 -12.52
N THR A 230 7.26 6.31 -11.50
CA THR A 230 7.69 6.40 -10.09
C THR A 230 8.94 5.55 -9.83
N ALA A 231 9.06 4.35 -10.40
CA ALA A 231 10.25 3.52 -10.29
C ALA A 231 11.49 4.19 -10.91
N ARG A 232 11.32 4.88 -12.04
CA ARG A 232 12.40 5.68 -12.66
C ARG A 232 12.74 6.92 -11.84
N ASP A 233 11.77 7.54 -11.18
CA ASP A 233 12.02 8.62 -10.21
C ASP A 233 12.87 8.12 -9.04
N MET A 234 12.60 6.92 -8.54
CA MET A 234 13.42 6.30 -7.49
C MET A 234 14.86 6.05 -7.96
N ASP A 235 15.07 5.64 -9.21
CA ASP A 235 16.43 5.48 -9.75
C ASP A 235 17.14 6.81 -9.93
N LEU A 236 16.41 7.86 -10.34
CA LEU A 236 16.94 9.23 -10.35
C LEU A 236 17.38 9.67 -8.95
N LEU A 237 16.51 9.51 -7.95
CA LEU A 237 16.83 9.85 -6.55
C LEU A 237 18.04 9.07 -6.05
N ARG A 238 18.11 7.76 -6.31
CA ARG A 238 19.28 6.93 -5.99
C ARG A 238 20.57 7.55 -6.55
N GLY A 239 20.58 7.92 -7.84
CA GLY A 239 21.74 8.52 -8.49
C GLY A 239 22.11 9.87 -7.92
N LEU A 240 21.12 10.73 -7.65
CA LEU A 240 21.33 12.07 -7.08
C LEU A 240 21.79 12.04 -5.61
N LEU A 241 21.49 10.96 -4.88
CA LEU A 241 21.99 10.69 -3.54
C LEU A 241 23.41 10.08 -3.54
N GLY A 242 23.96 9.80 -4.73
CA GLY A 242 25.31 9.27 -4.91
C GLY A 242 25.44 7.77 -4.65
N ASP A 243 24.36 7.02 -4.77
CA ASP A 243 24.34 5.61 -4.43
C ASP A 243 24.35 4.70 -5.68
N ASP A 244 25.19 3.66 -5.68
CA ASP A 244 25.24 2.64 -6.75
C ASP A 244 24.03 1.72 -6.72
N LYS A 245 23.46 1.47 -5.55
CA LYS A 245 22.36 0.55 -5.30
C LYS A 245 21.22 1.24 -4.54
N LEU A 246 19.99 0.88 -4.87
CA LEU A 246 18.82 1.30 -4.11
C LEU A 246 18.60 0.36 -2.93
N ASN A 247 18.68 0.87 -1.69
CA ASN A 247 18.14 0.17 -0.54
C ASN A 247 16.72 0.67 -0.30
N TYR A 248 15.80 -0.25 -0.01
CA TYR A 248 14.37 0.06 -0.05
C TYR A 248 13.56 -0.76 0.94
N VAL A 249 12.58 -0.12 1.56
CA VAL A 249 11.53 -0.80 2.31
C VAL A 249 10.19 -0.35 1.72
N GLY A 250 9.48 -1.27 1.11
CA GLY A 250 8.15 -1.05 0.56
C GLY A 250 7.10 -1.82 1.33
N TYR A 251 6.03 -1.12 1.72
CA TYR A 251 4.89 -1.70 2.41
C TYR A 251 3.69 -1.75 1.46
N SER A 252 2.89 -2.82 1.52
CA SER A 252 1.64 -2.89 0.77
C SER A 252 1.88 -2.65 -0.73
N TYR A 253 1.20 -1.68 -1.38
CA TYR A 253 1.52 -1.27 -2.75
C TYR A 253 3.01 -0.90 -2.95
N GLY A 254 3.71 -0.45 -1.91
CA GLY A 254 5.16 -0.22 -2.00
C GLY A 254 5.95 -1.48 -2.40
N THR A 255 5.41 -2.68 -2.16
CA THR A 255 5.99 -3.93 -2.63
C THR A 255 5.82 -4.12 -4.14
N TRP A 256 4.70 -3.67 -4.70
CA TRP A 256 4.45 -3.60 -6.14
C TRP A 256 5.44 -2.65 -6.83
N LEU A 257 5.62 -1.46 -6.25
CA LEU A 257 6.61 -0.47 -6.71
C LEU A 257 8.04 -1.02 -6.61
N GLY A 258 8.40 -1.68 -5.49
CA GLY A 258 9.70 -2.32 -5.31
C GLY A 258 9.95 -3.44 -6.33
N ALA A 259 8.96 -4.28 -6.60
CA ALA A 259 9.04 -5.33 -7.61
C ALA A 259 9.14 -4.75 -9.03
N TRP A 260 8.44 -3.67 -9.32
CA TRP A 260 8.56 -2.95 -10.59
C TRP A 260 9.97 -2.38 -10.78
N TYR A 261 10.49 -1.70 -9.77
CA TYR A 261 11.86 -1.19 -9.77
C TYR A 261 12.89 -2.32 -9.99
N ALA A 262 12.78 -3.40 -9.23
CA ALA A 262 13.68 -4.54 -9.33
C ALA A 262 13.60 -5.25 -10.69
N SER A 263 12.45 -5.20 -11.35
CA SER A 263 12.27 -5.74 -12.70
C SER A 263 12.89 -4.84 -13.78
N LEU A 264 12.89 -3.51 -13.59
CA LEU A 264 13.49 -2.55 -14.52
C LEU A 264 15.01 -2.42 -14.34
N PHE A 265 15.47 -2.47 -13.08
CA PHE A 265 16.85 -2.15 -12.70
C PHE A 265 17.45 -3.23 -11.78
N PRO A 266 17.47 -4.51 -12.18
CA PRO A 266 17.91 -5.60 -11.30
C PRO A 266 19.34 -5.41 -10.80
N GLU A 267 20.21 -4.81 -11.62
CA GLU A 267 21.61 -4.53 -11.26
C GLU A 267 21.76 -3.35 -10.27
N LYS A 268 20.70 -2.55 -10.07
CA LYS A 268 20.67 -1.41 -9.13
C LYS A 268 20.02 -1.77 -7.77
N VAL A 269 19.52 -2.97 -7.61
CA VAL A 269 18.93 -3.41 -6.35
C VAL A 269 20.02 -3.63 -5.29
N GLY A 270 19.83 -2.99 -4.13
CA GLY A 270 20.58 -3.17 -2.90
C GLY A 270 19.84 -4.06 -1.90
N ARG A 271 19.71 -3.61 -0.68
CA ARG A 271 18.86 -4.25 0.35
C ARG A 271 17.42 -3.85 0.13
N MET A 272 16.58 -4.79 -0.22
CA MET A 272 15.17 -4.54 -0.54
C MET A 272 14.27 -5.41 0.30
N VAL A 273 13.44 -4.77 1.12
CA VAL A 273 12.41 -5.40 1.95
C VAL A 273 11.04 -5.14 1.32
N LEU A 274 10.29 -6.20 1.08
CA LEU A 274 8.93 -6.20 0.56
C LEU A 274 8.02 -6.71 1.68
N ASP A 275 7.43 -5.76 2.41
CA ASP A 275 6.62 -6.03 3.60
C ASP A 275 5.14 -5.99 3.26
N SER A 276 4.43 -7.06 3.58
CA SER A 276 3.00 -7.22 3.23
C SER A 276 2.81 -7.17 1.71
N ALA A 277 3.34 -8.18 1.03
CA ALA A 277 3.55 -8.16 -0.41
C ALA A 277 2.28 -8.38 -1.23
N LEU A 278 2.19 -7.65 -2.33
CA LEU A 278 1.24 -7.91 -3.42
C LEU A 278 1.74 -9.02 -4.35
N ASP A 279 0.82 -9.74 -4.97
CA ASP A 279 1.13 -10.62 -6.09
C ASP A 279 1.46 -9.81 -7.34
N PHE A 280 2.76 -9.66 -7.60
CA PHE A 280 3.23 -8.90 -8.77
C PHE A 280 3.10 -9.68 -10.09
N ASP A 281 2.74 -10.97 -10.07
CA ASP A 281 2.61 -11.76 -11.30
C ASP A 281 1.24 -11.63 -11.99
N THR A 282 0.33 -10.86 -11.40
CA THR A 282 -1.03 -10.61 -11.93
C THR A 282 -1.28 -9.13 -12.23
N THR A 283 -2.53 -8.73 -12.47
CA THR A 283 -2.92 -7.31 -12.57
C THR A 283 -3.04 -6.67 -11.18
N ILE A 284 -2.84 -5.36 -11.09
CA ILE A 284 -2.99 -4.64 -9.83
C ILE A 284 -4.44 -4.73 -9.32
N GLU A 285 -5.42 -4.72 -10.22
CA GLU A 285 -6.84 -4.89 -9.88
C GLU A 285 -7.08 -6.23 -9.17
N LYS A 286 -6.56 -7.33 -9.73
CA LYS A 286 -6.69 -8.65 -9.13
C LYS A 286 -5.92 -8.78 -7.82
N SER A 287 -4.67 -8.32 -7.80
CA SER A 287 -3.79 -8.43 -6.63
C SER A 287 -4.27 -7.59 -5.45
N LEU A 288 -4.80 -6.40 -5.70
CA LEU A 288 -5.18 -5.46 -4.65
C LEU A 288 -6.70 -5.47 -4.37
N LEU A 289 -7.54 -5.35 -5.40
CA LEU A 289 -8.97 -5.15 -5.19
C LEU A 289 -9.76 -6.45 -5.06
N HIS A 290 -9.47 -7.45 -5.91
CA HIS A 290 -10.24 -8.69 -5.91
C HIS A 290 -9.77 -9.68 -4.83
N SER A 291 -8.53 -9.57 -4.36
CA SER A 291 -8.00 -10.47 -3.34
C SER A 291 -8.34 -10.06 -1.91
N GLN A 292 -8.58 -8.77 -1.66
CA GLN A 292 -8.85 -8.27 -0.30
C GLN A 292 -10.14 -8.81 0.32
N PRO A 293 -11.30 -8.82 -0.34
CA PRO A 293 -12.53 -9.24 0.31
C PRO A 293 -12.49 -10.69 0.83
N PRO A 294 -12.03 -11.69 0.06
CA PRO A 294 -11.87 -13.05 0.57
C PRO A 294 -10.86 -13.14 1.73
N ALA A 295 -9.76 -12.37 1.66
CA ALA A 295 -8.77 -12.33 2.74
C ALA A 295 -9.35 -11.75 4.04
N ARG A 296 -10.15 -10.71 3.95
CA ARG A 296 -10.87 -10.11 5.09
C ARG A 296 -11.92 -11.05 5.66
N GLN A 297 -12.65 -11.76 4.80
CA GLN A 297 -13.59 -12.77 5.26
C GLN A 297 -12.87 -13.88 6.01
N ARG A 298 -11.74 -14.36 5.49
CA ARG A 298 -10.88 -15.34 6.15
C ARG A 298 -10.39 -14.85 7.51
N LEU A 299 -9.97 -13.59 7.62
CA LEU A 299 -9.59 -12.98 8.91
C LEU A 299 -10.76 -13.02 9.89
N PHE A 300 -11.97 -12.68 9.44
CA PHE A 300 -13.14 -12.75 10.32
C PHE A 300 -13.42 -14.19 10.76
N ASP A 301 -13.43 -15.13 9.83
CA ASP A 301 -13.81 -16.52 10.10
C ASP A 301 -12.78 -17.28 10.93
N GLU A 302 -11.48 -17.07 10.68
CA GLU A 302 -10.40 -17.86 11.30
C GLU A 302 -9.77 -17.18 12.53
N VAL A 303 -9.96 -15.86 12.68
CA VAL A 303 -9.33 -15.11 13.77
C VAL A 303 -10.35 -14.39 14.64
N MET A 304 -11.18 -13.53 14.07
CA MET A 304 -12.05 -12.63 14.85
C MET A 304 -13.22 -13.37 15.52
N ALA A 305 -13.91 -14.24 14.80
CA ALA A 305 -15.02 -15.00 15.38
C ALA A 305 -14.55 -15.98 16.46
N PRO A 306 -13.47 -16.77 16.28
CA PRO A 306 -12.87 -17.55 17.35
C PRO A 306 -12.42 -16.72 18.57
N TYR A 307 -11.82 -15.53 18.31
CA TYR A 307 -11.40 -14.63 19.39
C TYR A 307 -12.59 -14.11 20.19
N ALA A 308 -13.69 -13.74 19.53
CA ALA A 308 -14.91 -13.31 20.21
C ALA A 308 -15.47 -14.38 21.16
N VAL A 309 -15.47 -15.65 20.72
CA VAL A 309 -15.98 -16.79 21.50
C VAL A 309 -15.09 -17.11 22.70
N ARG A 310 -13.78 -16.93 22.59
CA ARG A 310 -12.86 -17.11 23.72
C ARG A 310 -12.99 -16.02 24.80
N HIS A 311 -13.59 -14.87 24.45
CA HIS A 311 -13.80 -13.73 25.36
C HIS A 311 -15.28 -13.29 25.40
N PRO A 312 -16.22 -14.20 25.78
CA PRO A 312 -17.66 -13.94 25.72
C PRO A 312 -18.10 -12.81 26.63
N ASP A 313 -17.45 -12.63 27.79
CA ASP A 313 -17.75 -11.55 28.72
C ASP A 313 -17.34 -10.16 28.18
N VAL A 314 -16.34 -10.13 27.28
CA VAL A 314 -15.81 -8.90 26.68
C VAL A 314 -16.65 -8.50 25.48
N PHE A 315 -16.97 -9.42 24.57
CA PHE A 315 -17.58 -9.08 23.29
C PHE A 315 -19.09 -9.30 23.25
N ARG A 316 -19.60 -10.32 23.95
CA ARG A 316 -21.03 -10.63 24.04
C ARG A 316 -21.72 -10.86 22.67
N LEU A 317 -20.95 -11.40 21.70
CA LEU A 317 -21.43 -11.61 20.34
C LEU A 317 -22.04 -13.01 20.11
N GLY A 318 -21.89 -13.92 21.06
CA GLY A 318 -22.40 -15.29 21.00
C GLY A 318 -21.50 -16.25 21.78
N ALA A 319 -22.01 -17.44 22.05
CA ALA A 319 -21.28 -18.51 22.74
C ALA A 319 -20.54 -19.44 21.76
N THR A 320 -20.88 -19.37 20.47
CA THR A 320 -20.29 -20.20 19.40
C THR A 320 -19.89 -19.34 18.21
N GLU A 321 -18.90 -19.80 17.44
CA GLU A 321 -18.47 -19.13 16.22
C GLU A 321 -19.60 -19.01 15.19
N ALA A 322 -20.47 -20.01 15.12
CA ALA A 322 -21.65 -19.99 14.26
C ALA A 322 -22.61 -18.85 14.60
N GLU A 323 -22.83 -18.58 15.91
CA GLU A 323 -23.64 -17.44 16.35
C GLU A 323 -22.98 -16.12 15.98
N VAL A 324 -21.67 -15.97 16.18
CA VAL A 324 -20.92 -14.76 15.80
C VAL A 324 -20.99 -14.51 14.30
N ARG A 325 -20.76 -15.56 13.48
CA ARG A 325 -20.86 -15.45 12.01
C ARG A 325 -22.28 -15.14 11.52
N ALA A 326 -23.29 -15.55 12.26
CA ALA A 326 -24.70 -15.32 11.92
C ALA A 326 -25.17 -13.89 12.23
N ILE A 327 -24.38 -13.03 12.87
CA ILE A 327 -24.77 -11.66 13.20
C ILE A 327 -24.98 -10.84 11.93
N MET A 328 -23.97 -10.79 11.06
CA MET A 328 -23.99 -9.95 9.85
C MET A 328 -25.24 -10.17 8.99
N PRO A 329 -25.59 -11.39 8.56
CA PRO A 329 -26.75 -11.62 7.70
C PRO A 329 -28.11 -11.34 8.38
N ARG A 330 -28.15 -11.17 9.70
CA ARG A 330 -29.38 -10.83 10.45
C ARG A 330 -29.65 -9.33 10.56
N LEU A 331 -28.61 -8.51 10.38
CA LEU A 331 -28.75 -7.05 10.43
C LEU A 331 -29.56 -6.54 9.22
N HIS A 332 -30.23 -5.43 9.40
CA HIS A 332 -30.85 -4.72 8.27
C HIS A 332 -29.79 -4.45 7.18
N PRO A 333 -30.07 -4.66 5.87
CA PRO A 333 -29.08 -4.59 4.79
C PRO A 333 -28.27 -3.30 4.76
N ARG A 334 -28.86 -2.14 5.08
CA ARG A 334 -28.12 -0.86 5.15
C ARG A 334 -27.19 -0.77 6.34
N VAL A 335 -27.54 -1.39 7.48
CA VAL A 335 -26.63 -1.50 8.64
C VAL A 335 -25.46 -2.43 8.31
N GLN A 336 -25.72 -3.54 7.58
CA GLN A 336 -24.66 -4.40 7.05
C GLN A 336 -23.66 -3.61 6.21
N ALA A 337 -24.15 -2.77 5.27
CA ALA A 337 -23.29 -1.98 4.39
C ALA A 337 -22.42 -0.99 5.16
N VAL A 338 -23.00 -0.28 6.14
CA VAL A 338 -22.24 0.65 7.00
C VAL A 338 -21.20 -0.11 7.83
N LEU A 339 -21.58 -1.22 8.45
CA LEU A 339 -20.64 -2.03 9.23
C LEU A 339 -19.49 -2.54 8.34
N ALA A 340 -19.77 -3.05 7.14
CA ALA A 340 -18.76 -3.53 6.19
C ALA A 340 -17.77 -2.41 5.81
N GLU A 341 -18.25 -1.18 5.61
CA GLU A 341 -17.39 -0.02 5.35
C GLU A 341 -16.45 0.27 6.52
N PHE A 342 -16.94 0.30 7.75
CA PHE A 342 -16.10 0.52 8.93
C PHE A 342 -15.11 -0.64 9.16
N LEU A 343 -15.55 -1.89 9.03
CA LEU A 343 -14.68 -3.05 9.18
C LEU A 343 -13.60 -3.10 8.10
N SER A 344 -13.83 -2.50 6.93
CA SER A 344 -12.81 -2.41 5.88
C SER A 344 -11.63 -1.51 6.29
N GLY A 345 -11.82 -0.56 7.18
CA GLY A 345 -10.78 0.27 7.80
C GLY A 345 -10.10 -0.38 9.01
N LEU A 346 -10.64 -1.48 9.52
CA LEU A 346 -10.12 -2.27 10.63
C LEU A 346 -9.56 -3.61 10.13
N GLY A 347 -8.83 -4.34 10.95
CA GLY A 347 -8.25 -5.63 10.56
C GLY A 347 -6.94 -5.51 9.78
N TYR A 348 -6.32 -4.32 9.79
CA TYR A 348 -4.96 -4.11 9.32
C TYR A 348 -3.93 -4.25 10.43
N ARG A 349 -4.34 -4.10 11.68
CA ARG A 349 -3.45 -4.12 12.82
C ARG A 349 -4.01 -5.02 13.91
N ARG A 350 -3.13 -5.75 14.53
CA ARG A 350 -3.48 -6.64 15.65
C ARG A 350 -4.21 -5.88 16.79
N VAL A 351 -3.79 -4.66 17.07
CA VAL A 351 -4.40 -3.80 18.10
C VAL A 351 -5.83 -3.37 17.77
N ASP A 352 -6.29 -3.53 16.52
CA ASP A 352 -7.65 -3.19 16.12
C ASP A 352 -8.67 -4.31 16.40
N ALA A 353 -8.24 -5.50 16.85
CA ALA A 353 -9.14 -6.64 17.05
C ALA A 353 -10.29 -6.33 18.02
N MET A 354 -10.00 -5.64 19.11
CA MET A 354 -11.02 -5.19 20.07
C MET A 354 -12.03 -4.23 19.42
N ALA A 355 -11.53 -3.24 18.69
CA ALA A 355 -12.38 -2.27 17.99
C ALA A 355 -13.21 -2.95 16.90
N TYR A 356 -12.62 -3.89 16.15
CA TYR A 356 -13.31 -4.66 15.13
C TYR A 356 -14.56 -5.35 15.66
N LEU A 357 -14.42 -6.11 16.75
CA LEU A 357 -15.55 -6.82 17.38
C LEU A 357 -16.52 -5.85 18.06
N GLY A 358 -16.02 -4.75 18.62
CA GLY A 358 -16.85 -3.68 19.17
C GLY A 358 -17.75 -3.02 18.12
N HIS A 359 -17.31 -2.91 16.86
CA HIS A 359 -18.16 -2.41 15.76
C HIS A 359 -19.30 -3.38 15.44
N ILE A 360 -19.07 -4.69 15.53
CA ILE A 360 -20.13 -5.68 15.31
C ILE A 360 -21.19 -5.56 16.42
N ALA A 361 -20.78 -5.44 17.68
CA ALA A 361 -21.71 -5.22 18.80
C ALA A 361 -22.49 -3.90 18.63
N ALA A 362 -21.81 -2.84 18.24
CA ALA A 362 -22.43 -1.54 17.99
C ALA A 362 -23.47 -1.58 16.86
N ALA A 363 -23.19 -2.34 15.79
CA ALA A 363 -24.13 -2.51 14.69
C ALA A 363 -25.40 -3.28 15.10
N GLN A 364 -25.28 -4.31 15.95
CA GLN A 364 -26.46 -5.00 16.52
C GLN A 364 -27.32 -4.05 17.36
N GLY A 365 -26.69 -3.23 18.21
CA GLY A 365 -27.41 -2.25 19.01
C GLY A 365 -28.07 -1.17 18.16
N LEU A 366 -27.39 -0.69 17.13
CA LEU A 366 -27.96 0.26 16.17
C LEU A 366 -29.16 -0.36 15.43
N ASP A 367 -29.03 -1.58 14.95
CA ASP A 367 -30.11 -2.29 14.25
C ASP A 367 -31.37 -2.41 15.13
N THR A 368 -31.19 -2.78 16.39
CA THR A 368 -32.27 -2.84 17.38
C THR A 368 -32.95 -1.47 17.58
N VAL A 369 -32.16 -0.39 17.68
CA VAL A 369 -32.68 0.96 17.85
C VAL A 369 -33.47 1.40 16.62
N LEU A 370 -32.93 1.19 15.42
CA LEU A 370 -33.60 1.57 14.16
C LEU A 370 -34.94 0.84 13.95
N GLN A 371 -35.10 -0.37 14.49
CA GLN A 371 -36.38 -1.10 14.47
C GLN A 371 -37.38 -0.55 15.48
N SER A 372 -36.95 0.13 16.54
CA SER A 372 -37.81 0.62 17.63
C SER A 372 -38.17 2.09 17.52
N VAL A 373 -37.40 2.88 16.78
CA VAL A 373 -37.65 4.32 16.61
C VAL A 373 -38.63 4.56 15.46
N PRO A 374 -39.72 5.33 15.65
CA PRO A 374 -40.74 5.55 14.59
C PRO A 374 -40.20 6.27 13.36
N ASP A 375 -39.26 7.20 13.55
CA ASP A 375 -38.57 7.94 12.48
C ASP A 375 -37.06 7.86 12.66
N ALA A 376 -36.42 7.04 11.82
CA ALA A 376 -34.97 6.89 11.83
C ALA A 376 -34.19 8.16 11.41
N ALA A 377 -34.87 9.18 10.85
CA ALA A 377 -34.26 10.47 10.52
C ALA A 377 -34.27 11.46 11.71
N ASP A 378 -35.00 11.17 12.76
CA ASP A 378 -34.97 11.95 14.01
C ASP A 378 -33.72 11.62 14.83
N ASP A 379 -32.69 12.44 14.68
CA ASP A 379 -31.41 12.31 15.40
C ASP A 379 -31.58 12.29 16.91
N SER A 380 -32.54 13.05 17.45
CA SER A 380 -32.79 13.15 18.87
C SER A 380 -33.38 11.85 19.42
N ALA A 381 -34.34 11.28 18.71
CA ALA A 381 -34.97 10.00 19.09
C ALA A 381 -33.96 8.85 19.02
N VAL A 382 -33.15 8.77 17.94
CA VAL A 382 -32.12 7.74 17.80
C VAL A 382 -31.03 7.91 18.86
N ARG A 383 -30.57 9.12 19.12
CA ARG A 383 -29.58 9.40 20.19
C ARG A 383 -30.11 9.00 21.55
N HIS A 384 -31.36 9.34 21.87
CA HIS A 384 -31.98 8.95 23.13
C HIS A 384 -32.08 7.44 23.27
N ALA A 385 -32.52 6.74 22.23
CA ALA A 385 -32.65 5.29 22.25
C ALA A 385 -31.27 4.59 22.37
N LEU A 386 -30.24 5.06 21.65
CA LEU A 386 -28.87 4.54 21.81
C LEU A 386 -28.32 4.78 23.20
N ALA A 387 -28.65 5.90 23.86
CA ALA A 387 -28.21 6.19 25.21
C ALA A 387 -28.79 5.19 26.26
N GLN A 388 -29.93 4.56 25.96
CA GLN A 388 -30.53 3.53 26.80
C GLN A 388 -30.00 2.12 26.52
N GLN A 389 -29.26 1.91 25.43
CA GLN A 389 -28.63 0.62 25.13
C GLN A 389 -27.49 0.33 26.12
N VAL A 390 -27.44 -0.88 26.61
CA VAL A 390 -26.37 -1.37 27.48
C VAL A 390 -25.62 -2.48 26.75
N PHE A 391 -24.43 -2.17 26.26
CA PHE A 391 -23.55 -3.13 25.59
C PHE A 391 -22.72 -3.93 26.60
N HIS A 392 -22.21 -3.26 27.63
CA HIS A 392 -21.33 -3.85 28.66
C HIS A 392 -21.77 -3.45 30.07
N PRO A 393 -22.66 -4.22 30.72
CA PRO A 393 -23.20 -3.85 32.01
C PRO A 393 -22.16 -3.82 33.15
N THR A 394 -21.07 -4.58 32.99
CA THR A 394 -19.98 -4.68 33.97
C THR A 394 -18.76 -3.81 33.67
N ASN A 395 -18.73 -3.18 32.49
CA ASN A 395 -17.63 -2.31 32.06
C ASN A 395 -18.16 -1.00 31.46
N PRO A 396 -18.39 0.05 32.28
CA PRO A 396 -18.94 1.33 31.81
C PRO A 396 -18.10 2.05 30.77
N SER A 397 -16.76 1.89 30.82
CA SER A 397 -15.84 2.51 29.81
C SER A 397 -16.04 1.87 28.44
N GLN A 398 -16.06 0.55 28.36
CA GLN A 398 -16.29 -0.17 27.12
C GLN A 398 -17.71 0.05 26.59
N ASP A 399 -18.72 0.09 27.47
CA ASP A 399 -20.10 0.42 27.14
C ASP A 399 -20.19 1.79 26.45
N THR A 400 -19.53 2.80 27.00
CA THR A 400 -19.46 4.14 26.43
C THR A 400 -18.77 4.15 25.06
N GLN A 401 -17.68 3.40 24.89
CA GLN A 401 -16.95 3.31 23.61
C GLN A 401 -17.81 2.65 22.53
N VAL A 402 -18.45 1.52 22.81
CA VAL A 402 -19.32 0.81 21.85
C VAL A 402 -20.53 1.66 21.48
N ARG A 403 -21.12 2.39 22.42
CA ARG A 403 -22.21 3.35 22.17
C ARG A 403 -21.77 4.48 21.25
N ALA A 404 -20.57 5.02 21.44
CA ALA A 404 -20.02 6.04 20.55
C ALA A 404 -19.79 5.51 19.13
N VAL A 405 -19.38 4.24 19.01
CA VAL A 405 -19.29 3.55 17.70
C VAL A 405 -20.67 3.42 17.06
N ALA A 406 -21.70 2.96 17.82
CA ALA A 406 -23.06 2.84 17.31
C ALA A 406 -23.60 4.19 16.79
N TRP A 407 -23.28 5.29 17.47
CA TRP A 407 -23.62 6.63 16.99
C TRP A 407 -22.92 6.98 15.67
N ARG A 408 -21.62 6.69 15.50
CA ARG A 408 -20.89 6.92 14.25
C ARG A 408 -21.45 6.07 13.09
N LEU A 409 -21.81 4.82 13.36
CA LEU A 409 -22.50 3.96 12.38
C LEU A 409 -23.83 4.57 11.95
N TYR A 410 -24.60 5.11 12.90
CA TYR A 410 -25.84 5.81 12.61
C TYR A 410 -25.61 7.08 11.77
N GLU A 411 -24.64 7.92 12.10
CA GLU A 411 -24.31 9.12 11.31
C GLU A 411 -24.00 8.75 9.86
N LYS A 412 -23.27 7.67 9.65
CA LYS A 412 -22.97 7.16 8.30
C LYS A 412 -24.22 6.59 7.62
N TYR A 413 -25.01 5.80 8.33
CA TYR A 413 -26.30 5.30 7.83
C TYR A 413 -27.22 6.47 7.39
N ARG A 414 -27.34 7.48 8.23
CA ARG A 414 -28.14 8.68 7.98
C ARG A 414 -27.64 9.44 6.76
N SER A 415 -26.36 9.73 6.69
CA SER A 415 -25.77 10.46 5.56
C SER A 415 -25.87 9.71 4.23
N ASN A 416 -25.84 8.38 4.26
CA ASN A 416 -25.93 7.58 3.05
C ASN A 416 -27.39 7.46 2.55
N TRP A 417 -28.38 7.27 3.42
CA TRP A 417 -29.74 6.91 2.98
C TRP A 417 -30.87 7.81 3.45
N LEU A 418 -30.72 8.55 4.55
CA LEU A 418 -31.82 9.35 5.09
C LEU A 418 -31.72 10.81 4.66
N VAL A 419 -30.55 11.41 4.73
CA VAL A 419 -30.30 12.82 4.41
C VAL A 419 -29.03 12.94 3.56
N PRO A 420 -28.99 12.30 2.38
CA PRO A 420 -27.82 12.38 1.52
C PRO A 420 -27.61 13.83 1.05
N GLN A 421 -26.36 14.31 1.17
CA GLN A 421 -25.97 15.62 0.66
C GLN A 421 -25.46 15.49 -0.78
N PRO A 422 -25.84 16.41 -1.68
CA PRO A 422 -25.25 16.48 -3.00
C PRO A 422 -23.73 16.66 -2.90
N GLN A 423 -22.98 15.88 -3.65
CA GLN A 423 -21.53 15.97 -3.73
C GLN A 423 -21.10 16.02 -5.19
N ASN A 424 -20.15 16.87 -5.49
CA ASN A 424 -19.49 16.82 -6.78
C ASN A 424 -18.63 15.56 -6.90
N ILE A 425 -18.42 15.10 -8.12
CA ILE A 425 -17.49 14.03 -8.38
C ILE A 425 -16.07 14.59 -8.25
N GLU A 426 -15.43 14.21 -7.20
CA GLU A 426 -14.03 14.48 -6.92
C GLU A 426 -13.33 13.17 -6.61
N ALA A 427 -12.21 12.92 -7.28
CA ALA A 427 -11.42 11.75 -7.01
C ALA A 427 -10.46 12.03 -5.85
N ASN A 428 -10.92 11.82 -4.63
CA ASN A 428 -10.04 11.74 -3.47
C ASN A 428 -9.00 10.65 -3.72
N GLY A 429 -7.71 10.99 -3.62
CA GLY A 429 -6.64 10.05 -3.98
C GLY A 429 -6.49 9.82 -5.49
N ALA A 430 -6.67 10.87 -6.30
CA ALA A 430 -6.55 10.83 -7.77
C ALA A 430 -5.27 10.11 -8.25
N GLY A 431 -4.13 10.35 -7.58
CA GLY A 431 -2.87 9.67 -7.88
C GLY A 431 -2.98 8.14 -7.74
N GLY A 432 -3.62 7.65 -6.70
CA GLY A 432 -3.84 6.22 -6.49
C GLY A 432 -4.79 5.59 -7.52
N ILE A 433 -5.83 6.33 -7.94
CA ILE A 433 -6.73 5.89 -9.02
C ILE A 433 -5.96 5.81 -10.34
N ALA A 434 -5.20 6.87 -10.68
CA ALA A 434 -4.41 6.91 -11.91
C ALA A 434 -3.40 5.75 -11.96
N ILE A 435 -2.66 5.48 -10.89
CA ILE A 435 -1.73 4.34 -10.82
C ILE A 435 -2.46 3.03 -11.11
N ARG A 436 -3.57 2.76 -10.43
CA ARG A 436 -4.32 1.49 -10.62
C ARG A 436 -4.80 1.31 -12.07
N CYS A 437 -5.26 2.39 -12.70
CA CYS A 437 -5.79 2.31 -14.06
C CYS A 437 -4.70 2.38 -15.14
N ASN A 438 -3.53 2.94 -14.84
CA ASN A 438 -2.42 3.10 -15.77
C ASN A 438 -1.44 1.91 -15.77
N ASP A 439 -1.32 1.18 -14.67
CA ASP A 439 -0.30 0.14 -14.50
C ASP A 439 -0.60 -1.15 -15.26
N THR A 440 -1.85 -1.60 -15.22
CA THR A 440 -2.25 -2.88 -15.82
C THR A 440 -3.67 -2.81 -16.35
N PRO A 441 -4.06 -3.70 -17.29
CA PRO A 441 -5.43 -3.78 -17.76
C PRO A 441 -6.43 -4.05 -16.63
N ALA A 442 -7.58 -3.39 -16.68
CA ALA A 442 -8.73 -3.62 -15.81
C ALA A 442 -9.89 -4.29 -16.58
N ILE A 443 -10.89 -4.76 -15.87
CA ILE A 443 -12.13 -5.29 -16.48
C ILE A 443 -12.93 -4.13 -17.07
N THR A 444 -13.01 -4.06 -18.41
CA THR A 444 -13.76 -3.03 -19.14
C THR A 444 -15.17 -3.47 -19.54
N ASP A 445 -15.43 -4.77 -19.63
CA ASP A 445 -16.77 -5.30 -19.83
C ASP A 445 -17.57 -5.22 -18.54
N LEU A 446 -18.65 -4.41 -18.55
CA LEU A 446 -19.44 -4.13 -17.36
C LEU A 446 -20.25 -5.34 -16.87
N ALA A 447 -20.62 -6.27 -17.75
CA ALA A 447 -21.29 -7.51 -17.37
C ALA A 447 -20.31 -8.46 -16.69
N GLN A 448 -19.09 -8.56 -17.22
CA GLN A 448 -18.00 -9.32 -16.59
C GLN A 448 -17.63 -8.69 -15.24
N TRP A 449 -17.52 -7.37 -15.15
CA TRP A 449 -17.26 -6.65 -13.90
C TRP A 449 -18.33 -6.99 -12.85
N THR A 450 -19.62 -6.86 -13.21
CA THR A 450 -20.75 -7.18 -12.31
C THR A 450 -20.70 -8.64 -11.85
N THR A 451 -20.39 -9.57 -12.76
CA THR A 451 -20.27 -11.00 -12.44
C THR A 451 -19.12 -11.26 -11.47
N THR A 452 -17.98 -10.62 -11.68
CA THR A 452 -16.80 -10.71 -10.79
C THR A 452 -17.14 -10.18 -9.40
N VAL A 453 -17.74 -8.99 -9.31
CA VAL A 453 -18.13 -8.38 -8.01
C VAL A 453 -19.16 -9.26 -7.29
N ARG A 454 -20.12 -9.85 -8.01
CA ARG A 454 -21.11 -10.79 -7.43
C ARG A 454 -20.42 -12.02 -6.85
N GLY A 455 -19.45 -12.60 -7.55
CA GLY A 455 -18.66 -13.72 -7.05
C GLY A 455 -17.86 -13.37 -5.78
N LEU A 456 -17.27 -12.18 -5.73
CA LEU A 456 -16.55 -11.71 -4.55
C LEU A 456 -17.49 -11.44 -3.37
N ALA A 457 -18.68 -10.88 -3.62
CA ALA A 457 -19.68 -10.65 -2.58
C ALA A 457 -20.17 -11.99 -1.94
N GLN A 458 -20.29 -13.04 -2.74
CA GLN A 458 -20.63 -14.39 -2.23
C GLN A 458 -19.51 -14.99 -1.38
N GLN A 459 -18.25 -14.73 -1.74
CA GLN A 459 -17.08 -15.21 -1.01
C GLN A 459 -16.82 -14.41 0.27
N ALA A 460 -17.25 -13.16 0.32
CA ALA A 460 -16.96 -12.24 1.41
C ALA A 460 -18.20 -11.44 1.84
N PRO A 461 -19.23 -12.11 2.39
CA PRO A 461 -20.48 -11.45 2.76
C PRO A 461 -20.31 -10.37 3.83
N MET A 462 -19.28 -10.45 4.68
CA MET A 462 -18.95 -9.40 5.67
C MET A 462 -18.49 -8.08 5.01
N TYR A 463 -17.97 -8.09 3.79
CA TYR A 463 -17.31 -6.94 3.15
C TYR A 463 -17.96 -6.50 1.86
N PHE A 464 -19.20 -6.85 1.70
CA PHE A 464 -19.95 -6.64 0.49
C PHE A 464 -19.89 -5.19 -0.02
N GLY A 465 -20.10 -4.18 0.83
CA GLY A 465 -20.18 -2.77 0.43
C GLY A 465 -18.83 -2.15 -0.04
N GLY A 466 -17.69 -2.63 0.45
CA GLY A 466 -16.37 -2.10 0.10
C GLY A 466 -15.90 -2.39 -1.33
N LEU A 467 -16.54 -3.35 -2.01
CA LEU A 467 -16.18 -3.80 -3.35
C LEU A 467 -16.64 -2.88 -4.48
N MET A 468 -17.64 -2.04 -4.21
CA MET A 468 -18.37 -1.30 -5.26
C MET A 468 -17.72 0.02 -5.67
N VAL A 469 -16.62 0.42 -5.02
CA VAL A 469 -16.17 1.81 -5.05
C VAL A 469 -15.31 2.15 -6.27
N LEU A 470 -14.74 1.18 -7.00
CA LEU A 470 -13.64 1.44 -7.93
C LEU A 470 -13.85 0.81 -9.32
N ASN A 471 -14.85 1.25 -10.06
CA ASN A 471 -14.95 0.88 -11.47
C ASN A 471 -14.48 1.97 -12.45
N ALA A 472 -13.80 3.03 -11.96
CA ALA A 472 -13.27 4.09 -12.83
C ALA A 472 -12.33 3.53 -13.90
N CYS A 473 -11.55 2.50 -13.59
CA CYS A 473 -10.64 1.87 -14.54
C CYS A 473 -11.36 1.18 -15.72
N ALA A 474 -12.61 0.77 -15.55
CA ALA A 474 -13.42 0.24 -16.65
C ALA A 474 -13.67 1.27 -17.78
N PHE A 475 -13.54 2.56 -17.45
CA PHE A 475 -13.77 3.70 -18.38
C PHE A 475 -12.47 4.46 -18.70
N TRP A 476 -11.30 3.90 -18.36
CA TRP A 476 -10.02 4.60 -18.46
C TRP A 476 -9.37 4.55 -19.84
N GLY A 477 -9.77 3.63 -20.69
CA GLY A 477 -9.18 3.45 -22.02
C GLY A 477 -7.93 2.56 -22.06
N GLY A 478 -7.60 1.93 -20.93
CA GLY A 478 -6.47 1.00 -20.80
C GLY A 478 -5.25 1.59 -20.10
N PRO A 479 -4.23 0.76 -19.82
CA PRO A 479 -3.01 1.17 -19.14
C PRO A 479 -2.17 2.10 -20.01
N SER A 480 -1.44 3.05 -19.37
CA SER A 480 -0.52 3.96 -20.05
C SER A 480 0.89 3.37 -20.20
N VAL A 481 1.20 2.30 -19.49
CA VAL A 481 2.50 1.62 -19.47
C VAL A 481 2.34 0.12 -19.58
N SER A 482 3.43 -0.57 -19.90
CA SER A 482 3.50 -2.04 -19.88
C SER A 482 4.22 -2.49 -18.62
N LYS A 483 3.55 -3.32 -17.82
CA LYS A 483 4.14 -3.91 -16.61
C LYS A 483 5.34 -4.79 -16.99
N PRO A 484 6.54 -4.60 -16.38
CA PRO A 484 7.68 -5.44 -16.66
C PRO A 484 7.48 -6.87 -16.12
N SER A 485 8.16 -7.82 -16.75
CA SER A 485 8.17 -9.19 -16.27
C SER A 485 9.03 -9.30 -14.99
N PRO A 486 8.58 -10.02 -13.95
CA PRO A 486 9.39 -10.25 -12.76
C PRO A 486 10.58 -11.20 -12.96
N ALA A 487 10.77 -11.71 -14.19
CA ALA A 487 11.84 -12.66 -14.49
C ALA A 487 13.24 -12.14 -14.11
N ALA A 488 13.49 -10.84 -14.27
CA ALA A 488 14.77 -10.21 -13.94
C ALA A 488 15.08 -10.23 -12.43
N MET A 489 14.06 -10.28 -11.57
CA MET A 489 14.27 -10.30 -10.13
C MET A 489 14.34 -11.71 -9.52
N ARG A 490 14.19 -12.78 -10.30
CA ARG A 490 14.14 -14.17 -9.80
C ARG A 490 15.32 -14.57 -8.90
N GLN A 491 16.51 -14.08 -9.18
CA GLN A 491 17.73 -14.40 -8.44
C GLN A 491 18.13 -13.33 -7.41
N LEU A 492 17.37 -12.23 -7.32
CA LEU A 492 17.71 -11.17 -6.38
C LEU A 492 17.42 -11.61 -4.93
N PRO A 493 18.34 -11.33 -4.00
CA PRO A 493 18.17 -11.69 -2.61
C PRO A 493 17.28 -10.71 -1.84
N VAL A 494 16.09 -10.41 -2.38
CA VAL A 494 15.10 -9.55 -1.71
C VAL A 494 14.50 -10.27 -0.50
N LEU A 495 14.11 -9.51 0.52
CA LEU A 495 13.50 -10.04 1.73
C LEU A 495 12.00 -9.72 1.74
N PHE A 496 11.16 -10.77 1.80
CA PHE A 496 9.74 -10.66 2.07
C PHE A 496 9.48 -10.70 3.57
N VAL A 497 8.51 -9.90 4.03
CA VAL A 497 7.95 -10.02 5.38
C VAL A 497 6.43 -10.14 5.22
N GLN A 498 5.82 -11.18 5.80
CA GLN A 498 4.41 -11.48 5.56
C GLN A 498 3.76 -12.13 6.77
N THR A 499 2.57 -11.67 7.16
CA THR A 499 1.72 -12.35 8.15
C THR A 499 0.75 -13.34 7.50
N GLN A 500 0.33 -14.33 8.26
CA GLN A 500 -0.53 -15.43 7.80
C GLN A 500 -1.91 -14.97 7.34
N TYR A 501 -2.47 -13.96 7.99
CA TYR A 501 -3.84 -13.50 7.77
C TYR A 501 -3.91 -12.04 7.31
N ASP A 502 -2.86 -11.55 6.63
CA ASP A 502 -2.89 -10.19 6.05
C ASP A 502 -4.12 -10.03 5.16
N ALA A 503 -5.02 -9.16 5.57
CA ALA A 503 -6.30 -8.93 4.91
C ALA A 503 -6.26 -7.75 3.92
N ALA A 504 -5.17 -7.00 3.89
CA ALA A 504 -4.98 -5.89 2.96
C ALA A 504 -4.22 -6.32 1.70
N THR A 505 -3.16 -7.14 1.88
CA THR A 505 -2.42 -7.79 0.81
C THR A 505 -2.48 -9.29 1.04
N ASN A 506 -3.38 -9.94 0.30
CA ASN A 506 -3.71 -11.35 0.54
C ASN A 506 -2.46 -12.23 0.54
N THR A 507 -2.24 -12.92 1.65
CA THR A 507 -1.11 -13.84 1.86
C THR A 507 -1.00 -14.91 0.78
N ASP A 508 -2.09 -15.38 0.20
CA ASP A 508 -2.04 -16.40 -0.86
C ASP A 508 -1.37 -15.84 -2.13
N GLY A 509 -1.67 -14.57 -2.49
CA GLY A 509 -0.99 -13.89 -3.58
C GLY A 509 0.49 -13.65 -3.30
N ALA A 510 0.83 -13.21 -2.07
CA ALA A 510 2.21 -13.05 -1.62
C ALA A 510 2.98 -14.40 -1.67
N ASN A 511 2.34 -15.50 -1.26
CA ASN A 511 2.89 -16.85 -1.34
C ASN A 511 3.17 -17.27 -2.78
N ALA A 512 2.22 -17.04 -3.69
CA ALA A 512 2.35 -17.36 -5.10
C ALA A 512 3.52 -16.60 -5.74
N PHE A 513 3.64 -15.31 -5.45
CA PHE A 513 4.73 -14.49 -5.97
C PHE A 513 6.09 -14.88 -5.37
N PHE A 514 6.17 -15.08 -4.06
CA PHE A 514 7.40 -15.55 -3.41
C PHE A 514 7.89 -16.89 -3.98
N ALA A 515 6.98 -17.81 -4.27
CA ALA A 515 7.33 -19.13 -4.84
C ALA A 515 8.08 -19.02 -6.17
N GLN A 516 7.81 -17.98 -6.97
CA GLN A 516 8.45 -17.75 -8.27
C GLN A 516 9.85 -17.12 -8.18
N LEU A 517 10.27 -16.69 -6.98
CA LEU A 517 11.52 -15.97 -6.74
C LEU A 517 12.50 -16.81 -5.92
N PRO A 518 13.24 -17.75 -6.51
CA PRO A 518 14.13 -18.66 -5.77
C PRO A 518 15.29 -17.93 -5.05
N GLY A 519 15.69 -16.73 -5.52
CA GLY A 519 16.69 -15.90 -4.85
C GLY A 519 16.16 -15.19 -3.60
N ALA A 520 14.86 -15.01 -3.47
CA ALA A 520 14.24 -14.29 -2.35
C ALA A 520 14.34 -15.07 -1.02
N ARG A 521 14.28 -14.31 0.06
CA ARG A 521 14.15 -14.80 1.44
C ARG A 521 12.85 -14.30 2.03
N ARG A 522 12.31 -14.98 3.05
CA ARG A 522 11.09 -14.57 3.72
C ARG A 522 11.14 -14.75 5.23
N VAL A 523 10.63 -13.75 5.94
CA VAL A 523 10.18 -13.85 7.33
C VAL A 523 8.66 -13.99 7.29
N TYR A 524 8.15 -15.14 7.75
CA TYR A 524 6.72 -15.45 7.74
C TYR A 524 6.18 -15.49 9.16
N VAL A 525 5.17 -14.66 9.46
CA VAL A 525 4.59 -14.53 10.80
C VAL A 525 3.28 -15.29 10.87
N THR A 526 3.27 -16.38 11.65
CA THR A 526 2.08 -17.22 11.82
C THR A 526 1.13 -16.67 12.87
N ARG A 527 -0.16 -16.98 12.75
CA ARG A 527 -1.21 -16.56 13.69
C ARG A 527 -1.30 -15.05 13.92
N ASP A 528 -0.95 -14.27 12.91
CA ASP A 528 -1.05 -12.81 12.93
C ASP A 528 -1.64 -12.29 11.62
N PHE A 529 -2.25 -11.12 11.68
CA PHE A 529 -2.85 -10.41 10.54
C PHE A 529 -2.31 -8.99 10.36
N GLN A 530 -1.24 -8.66 11.09
CA GLN A 530 -0.63 -7.33 11.00
C GLN A 530 -0.22 -7.01 9.57
N HIS A 531 -0.78 -5.94 9.01
CA HIS A 531 -0.37 -5.35 7.75
C HIS A 531 0.71 -4.29 7.99
N GLY A 532 1.81 -4.33 7.23
CA GLY A 532 3.00 -3.55 7.55
C GLY A 532 3.64 -4.07 8.84
N VAL A 533 4.50 -5.06 8.71
CA VAL A 533 5.00 -5.83 9.85
C VAL A 533 6.19 -5.15 10.49
N TYR A 534 7.22 -4.81 9.71
CA TYR A 534 8.47 -4.25 10.25
C TYR A 534 8.38 -2.73 10.44
N PRO A 535 8.78 -2.17 11.58
CA PRO A 535 9.18 -2.85 12.80
C PRO A 535 8.00 -3.51 13.53
N TYR A 536 8.22 -4.73 14.07
CA TYR A 536 7.19 -5.53 14.72
C TYR A 536 7.28 -5.50 16.26
N ASP A 537 8.40 -5.02 16.78
CA ASP A 537 8.72 -4.98 18.22
C ASP A 537 8.71 -6.38 18.85
N ASP A 538 9.50 -7.29 18.26
CA ASP A 538 9.68 -8.63 18.79
C ASP A 538 11.13 -9.15 18.63
N SER A 539 11.40 -10.32 19.22
CA SER A 539 12.71 -10.95 19.20
C SER A 539 12.98 -11.85 17.98
N CYS A 540 12.02 -11.98 17.06
CA CYS A 540 12.16 -12.85 15.88
C CYS A 540 12.21 -12.04 14.57
N VAL A 541 11.17 -11.25 14.28
CA VAL A 541 11.04 -10.49 13.02
C VAL A 541 12.10 -9.38 12.95
N ASP A 542 12.13 -8.52 13.98
CA ASP A 542 12.93 -7.29 13.95
C ASP A 542 14.43 -7.54 13.83
N PRO A 543 15.03 -8.50 14.56
CA PRO A 543 16.44 -8.81 14.37
C PRO A 543 16.78 -9.30 12.96
N LEU A 544 15.92 -10.13 12.37
CA LEU A 544 16.14 -10.69 11.03
C LEU A 544 16.10 -9.60 9.94
N VAL A 545 15.10 -8.72 9.99
CA VAL A 545 14.94 -7.64 9.00
C VAL A 545 16.03 -6.59 9.20
N THR A 546 16.31 -6.21 10.44
CA THR A 546 17.36 -5.23 10.76
C THR A 546 18.75 -5.73 10.35
N ALA A 547 19.08 -6.99 10.66
CA ALA A 547 20.35 -7.61 10.22
C ALA A 547 20.46 -7.68 8.69
N TYR A 548 19.34 -8.02 7.99
CA TYR A 548 19.32 -8.01 6.54
C TYR A 548 19.63 -6.61 5.99
N LEU A 549 19.01 -5.57 6.51
CA LEU A 549 19.30 -4.19 6.11
C LEU A 549 20.75 -3.79 6.42
N LEU A 550 21.33 -4.30 7.50
CA LEU A 550 22.74 -4.09 7.87
C LEU A 550 23.75 -4.94 7.09
N GLY A 551 23.31 -5.75 6.13
CA GLY A 551 24.20 -6.46 5.19
C GLY A 551 24.20 -7.97 5.32
N GLU A 552 23.54 -8.53 6.32
CA GLU A 552 23.39 -9.97 6.47
C GLU A 552 22.31 -10.52 5.54
N THR A 553 22.36 -11.82 5.26
CA THR A 553 21.30 -12.47 4.48
C THR A 553 20.82 -13.67 5.29
N PRO A 554 19.51 -13.82 5.54
CA PRO A 554 18.99 -14.97 6.25
C PRO A 554 19.48 -16.29 5.61
N ALA A 555 20.00 -17.20 6.43
CA ALA A 555 20.56 -18.47 5.96
C ALA A 555 19.49 -19.36 5.32
N GLN A 556 18.29 -19.37 5.88
CA GLN A 556 17.14 -20.11 5.36
C GLN A 556 16.39 -19.28 4.33
N ARG A 557 15.80 -19.96 3.36
CA ARG A 557 14.91 -19.29 2.38
C ARG A 557 13.67 -18.71 3.06
N GLU A 558 13.17 -19.39 4.09
CA GLU A 558 12.05 -18.95 4.91
C GLU A 558 12.37 -19.15 6.39
N THR A 559 12.11 -18.12 7.19
CA THR A 559 12.13 -18.19 8.64
C THR A 559 10.73 -17.91 9.16
N VAL A 560 10.20 -18.83 9.97
CA VAL A 560 8.86 -18.71 10.55
C VAL A 560 8.98 -18.10 11.95
N CYS A 561 8.27 -16.99 12.16
CA CYS A 561 8.14 -16.32 13.45
C CYS A 561 6.72 -16.51 14.00
N PRO A 562 6.54 -16.67 15.32
CA PRO A 562 5.22 -16.67 15.94
C PRO A 562 4.65 -15.25 15.95
N GLY A 563 3.36 -15.10 15.65
CA GLY A 563 2.66 -13.82 15.85
C GLY A 563 2.47 -13.52 17.33
N LYS A 564 2.28 -12.26 17.64
CA LYS A 564 1.95 -11.82 19.01
C LYS A 564 0.52 -12.22 19.34
N PRO A 565 0.24 -12.58 20.60
CA PRO A 565 -1.12 -12.86 21.05
C PRO A 565 -2.02 -11.62 20.93
N LEU A 566 -3.32 -11.85 20.75
CA LEU A 566 -4.33 -10.79 20.82
C LEU A 566 -4.48 -10.31 22.28
N GLU A 567 -5.13 -9.17 22.45
CA GLU A 567 -5.35 -8.61 23.80
C GLU A 567 -6.12 -9.61 24.68
N GLY A 568 -5.62 -9.85 25.90
CA GLY A 568 -6.18 -10.84 26.81
C GLY A 568 -5.78 -12.30 26.55
N GLU A 569 -4.97 -12.60 25.53
CA GLU A 569 -4.53 -13.97 25.20
C GLU A 569 -3.03 -14.25 25.51
N GLY A 570 -2.26 -13.23 25.89
CA GLY A 570 -0.85 -13.40 26.30
C GLY A 570 -0.77 -13.84 27.75
N GLU A 571 0.25 -14.65 28.10
CA GLU A 571 0.62 -14.83 29.49
C GLU A 571 0.85 -13.45 30.12
N ALA A 572 0.29 -13.25 31.31
CA ALA A 572 0.54 -12.07 32.15
C ALA A 572 2.00 -12.10 32.66
N THR A 573 2.95 -11.96 31.77
CA THR A 573 4.38 -11.92 32.06
C THR A 573 5.03 -10.74 31.36
N ALA A 574 4.82 -9.61 31.92
CA ALA A 574 5.84 -8.61 32.16
C ALA A 574 5.31 -7.73 33.26
N GLN A 575 5.54 -8.14 34.49
CA GLN A 575 5.56 -7.19 35.60
C GLN A 575 6.43 -6.03 35.15
N LYS A 576 5.79 -4.85 35.03
CA LYS A 576 6.47 -3.59 34.80
C LYS A 576 7.56 -3.47 35.87
N ALA A 577 8.81 -3.65 35.49
CA ALA A 577 9.90 -3.17 36.27
C ALA A 577 9.85 -1.63 36.21
N GLN A 578 9.19 -1.02 37.20
CA GLN A 578 9.37 0.39 37.49
C GLN A 578 10.80 0.58 37.96
N PRO A 579 11.57 1.50 37.35
CA PRO A 579 12.82 1.95 37.97
C PRO A 579 12.46 2.63 39.30
N ALA A 580 13.08 2.18 40.36
CA ALA A 580 12.83 2.66 41.72
C ALA A 580 13.54 3.98 42.07
N ASP A 581 14.02 4.73 41.11
CA ASP A 581 14.70 5.99 41.35
C ASP A 581 14.21 7.08 40.38
N GLY A 582 13.68 8.16 40.88
CA GLY A 582 13.09 9.29 40.20
C GLY A 582 13.97 10.02 39.17
N THR A 583 14.72 9.33 38.37
CA THR A 583 15.46 9.88 37.23
C THR A 583 14.49 10.20 36.08
N PRO A 584 14.63 11.38 35.41
CA PRO A 584 13.79 11.72 34.27
C PRO A 584 13.95 10.66 33.18
N PRO A 585 12.86 10.27 32.48
CA PRO A 585 12.91 9.24 31.47
C PRO A 585 13.86 9.67 30.35
N THR A 586 15.00 9.02 30.30
CA THR A 586 15.78 8.93 29.07
C THR A 586 14.92 8.22 28.04
N TYR A 587 15.02 8.58 26.75
CA TYR A 587 14.23 8.14 25.60
C TYR A 587 14.18 6.61 25.36
N THR A 588 14.22 5.82 26.40
CA THR A 588 14.18 4.36 26.45
C THR A 588 12.85 3.80 26.97
N ASP A 589 11.77 4.61 26.88
CA ASP A 589 10.45 4.20 27.36
C ASP A 589 9.76 3.25 26.35
N PRO A 590 9.64 1.94 26.66
CA PRO A 590 9.03 0.95 25.75
C PRO A 590 7.57 1.24 25.42
N GLU A 591 6.81 1.94 26.28
CA GLU A 591 5.42 2.30 26.02
C GLU A 591 5.34 3.41 24.97
N LYS A 592 6.26 4.37 25.00
CA LYS A 592 6.36 5.39 23.96
C LYS A 592 6.82 4.78 22.63
N ALA A 593 7.78 3.84 22.65
CA ALA A 593 8.20 3.12 21.46
C ALA A 593 7.02 2.37 20.81
N ARG A 594 6.21 1.66 21.60
CA ARG A 594 5.00 0.99 21.12
C ARG A 594 3.98 1.95 20.54
N ALA A 595 3.68 3.04 21.24
CA ALA A 595 2.72 4.04 20.76
C ALA A 595 3.15 4.63 19.41
N LEU A 596 4.43 4.77 19.16
CA LEU A 596 5.01 5.31 17.94
C LEU A 596 5.04 4.31 16.79
N ILE A 597 5.35 3.04 17.08
CA ILE A 597 5.22 1.93 16.13
C ILE A 597 3.76 1.77 15.71
N ASP A 598 2.83 1.83 16.66
CA ASP A 598 1.40 1.73 16.37
C ASP A 598 0.87 2.93 15.57
N GLU A 599 1.42 4.12 15.78
CA GLU A 599 1.07 5.28 14.96
C GLU A 599 1.69 5.20 13.56
N PHE A 600 2.92 4.72 13.44
CA PHE A 600 3.51 4.40 12.14
C PHE A 600 2.62 3.42 11.38
N LYS A 601 2.21 2.33 12.01
CA LYS A 601 1.31 1.35 11.42
C LYS A 601 -0.07 1.90 11.11
N ARG A 602 -0.58 2.87 11.90
CA ARG A 602 -1.78 3.65 11.53
C ARG A 602 -1.60 4.47 10.27
N SER A 603 -0.40 5.00 10.04
CA SER A 603 -0.12 5.75 8.82
C SER A 603 -0.10 4.88 7.56
N LEU A 604 0.09 3.56 7.70
CA LEU A 604 -0.01 2.59 6.59
C LEU A 604 -1.46 2.34 6.14
N VAL A 605 -2.45 2.70 6.96
CA VAL A 605 -3.87 2.61 6.58
C VAL A 605 -4.25 3.90 5.85
N PRO A 606 -4.73 3.82 4.60
CA PRO A 606 -5.17 4.97 3.84
C PRO A 606 -6.11 5.88 4.65
N PRO A 607 -6.00 7.21 4.58
CA PRO A 607 -6.89 8.14 5.28
C PRO A 607 -8.38 7.89 4.98
N SER A 608 -8.71 7.47 3.76
CA SER A 608 -10.05 7.08 3.33
C SER A 608 -10.60 5.82 4.02
N LEU A 609 -9.73 5.05 4.69
CA LEU A 609 -10.07 3.80 5.40
C LEU A 609 -9.82 3.91 6.91
N ARG A 610 -9.38 5.08 7.40
CA ARG A 610 -9.23 5.29 8.85
C ARG A 610 -10.59 5.51 9.49
N PRO A 611 -10.89 4.83 10.59
CA PRO A 611 -12.15 4.98 11.31
C PRO A 611 -12.35 6.38 11.89
#